data_a7b16d2b416428ac4ccac48ea103cc46
#
_entry.id   a7b16d2b416428ac4ccac48ea103cc46
#
_cell.length_a   1.000
_cell.length_b   1.000
_cell.length_c   1.000
_cell.angle_alpha   90.00
_cell.angle_beta   90.00
_cell.angle_gamma   90.00
#
_symmetry.space_group_name_H-M   'P 1'
#
loop_
_entity.id
_entity.type
_entity.pdbx_description
1 polymer ?
#
loop_
_entity_poly.entity_id
_entity_poly.type
_entity_poly.pdbx_seq_one_letter_code
_entity_poly.pdbx_strand_id
1 'polypeptide(L)'
;MVSKKALSERDIISKYILPAIEQSGWNMQTQVNEEVSFTDGRIFVKGRKTKRGIRKRADIILYYKANIPVAVIEAKDNNHTAGAGMQQALEYAEMLDIPVAVASNGDGFVIQYRNNCGQIGNNGKPIVTENADLDHFPTPDELWDNYKKYNKLETEKAAETSLCPYFFDAAGRTPRYYQRIAIISVQRHRLV
;
A
#
# COMPACT_ATOMS: atom_id res chain seq x y z
N MET A 1 -1.83 -31.93 12.67
CA MET A 1 -1.55 -30.56 12.11
C MET A 1 -2.54 -30.30 10.98
N VAL A 2 -3.21 -29.15 10.98
CA VAL A 2 -4.08 -28.76 9.86
C VAL A 2 -3.17 -28.40 8.68
N SER A 3 -3.45 -28.93 7.49
CA SER A 3 -2.71 -28.60 6.28
C SER A 3 -2.86 -27.11 5.99
N LYS A 4 -1.79 -26.43 5.58
CA LYS A 4 -1.81 -25.01 5.18
C LYS A 4 -2.84 -24.73 4.08
N LYS A 5 -3.04 -25.68 3.16
CA LYS A 5 -4.06 -25.63 2.10
C LYS A 5 -5.51 -25.65 2.59
N ALA A 6 -5.74 -26.09 3.85
CA ALA A 6 -7.08 -26.07 4.44
C ALA A 6 -7.38 -24.79 5.23
N LEU A 7 -6.44 -23.84 5.26
CA LEU A 7 -6.58 -22.56 5.93
C LEU A 7 -7.35 -21.56 5.04
N SER A 8 -8.16 -20.74 5.68
CA SER A 8 -8.80 -19.59 5.00
C SER A 8 -7.80 -18.47 4.68
N GLU A 9 -8.15 -17.56 3.77
CA GLU A 9 -7.35 -16.34 3.52
C GLU A 9 -7.06 -15.59 4.83
N ARG A 10 -8.04 -15.48 5.73
CA ARG A 10 -7.88 -14.84 7.03
C ARG A 10 -6.85 -15.55 7.91
N ASP A 11 -6.84 -16.91 7.90
CA ASP A 11 -5.82 -17.69 8.61
C ASP A 11 -4.42 -17.48 8.01
N ILE A 12 -4.32 -17.40 6.69
CA ILE A 12 -3.06 -17.11 5.97
C ILE A 12 -2.53 -15.75 6.39
N ILE A 13 -3.40 -14.72 6.40
CA ILE A 13 -3.02 -13.38 6.86
C ILE A 13 -2.47 -13.45 8.29
N SER A 14 -3.26 -13.96 9.23
CA SER A 14 -2.93 -13.91 10.67
C SER A 14 -1.74 -14.79 11.08
N LYS A 15 -1.54 -15.93 10.42
CA LYS A 15 -0.52 -16.91 10.81
C LYS A 15 0.79 -16.78 10.05
N TYR A 16 0.79 -16.16 8.86
CA TYR A 16 1.97 -16.10 7.99
C TYR A 16 2.32 -14.69 7.55
N ILE A 17 1.35 -13.93 7.02
CA ILE A 17 1.63 -12.61 6.41
C ILE A 17 1.93 -11.58 7.50
N LEU A 18 1.06 -11.42 8.50
CA LEU A 18 1.26 -10.45 9.58
C LEU A 18 2.54 -10.72 10.39
N PRO A 19 2.86 -11.97 10.80
CA PRO A 19 4.13 -12.25 11.47
C PRO A 19 5.36 -11.92 10.62
N ALA A 20 5.33 -12.16 9.29
CA ALA A 20 6.41 -11.81 8.39
C ALA A 20 6.60 -10.28 8.29
N ILE A 21 5.51 -9.53 8.23
CA ILE A 21 5.53 -8.06 8.24
C ILE A 21 6.11 -7.54 9.57
N GLU A 22 5.66 -8.07 10.70
CA GLU A 22 6.16 -7.70 12.03
C GLU A 22 7.67 -7.99 12.17
N GLN A 23 8.13 -9.16 11.71
CA GLN A 23 9.54 -9.56 11.72
C GLN A 23 10.41 -8.61 10.90
N SER A 24 9.87 -7.99 9.83
CA SER A 24 10.57 -7.01 9.00
C SER A 24 10.58 -5.60 9.60
N GLY A 25 10.17 -5.44 10.85
CA GLY A 25 10.28 -4.20 11.62
C GLY A 25 9.08 -3.26 11.52
N TRP A 26 7.95 -3.70 10.96
CA TRP A 26 6.72 -2.92 10.92
C TRP A 26 6.03 -2.88 12.28
N ASN A 27 5.60 -1.68 12.69
CA ASN A 27 4.79 -1.53 13.90
C ASN A 27 3.33 -1.87 13.59
N MET A 28 2.87 -3.01 14.15
CA MET A 28 1.53 -3.56 13.88
C MET A 28 0.39 -2.64 14.33
N GLN A 29 0.61 -1.79 15.34
CA GLN A 29 -0.44 -0.90 15.87
C GLN A 29 -0.58 0.41 15.09
N THR A 30 0.51 0.92 14.52
CA THR A 30 0.53 2.26 13.94
C THR A 30 0.77 2.30 12.44
N GLN A 31 1.35 1.23 11.87
CA GLN A 31 1.75 1.17 10.48
C GLN A 31 0.98 0.15 9.65
N VAL A 32 0.26 -0.78 10.27
CA VAL A 32 -0.47 -1.85 9.58
C VAL A 32 -1.97 -1.70 9.81
N ASN A 33 -2.73 -1.50 8.75
CA ASN A 33 -4.19 -1.45 8.81
C ASN A 33 -4.78 -2.58 7.97
N GLU A 34 -5.59 -3.41 8.62
CA GLU A 34 -6.30 -4.52 7.99
C GLU A 34 -7.70 -4.12 7.54
N GLU A 35 -8.22 -4.80 6.51
CA GLU A 35 -9.60 -4.66 6.01
C GLU A 35 -10.01 -3.21 5.69
N VAL A 36 -9.10 -2.46 5.08
CA VAL A 36 -9.31 -1.03 4.79
C VAL A 36 -10.32 -0.85 3.68
N SER A 37 -11.46 -0.25 4.01
CA SER A 37 -12.53 0.03 3.06
C SER A 37 -12.36 1.41 2.41
N PHE A 38 -12.49 1.47 1.09
CA PHE A 38 -12.44 2.71 0.31
C PHE A 38 -13.42 2.65 -0.87
N THR A 39 -13.60 3.77 -1.55
CA THR A 39 -14.43 3.86 -2.76
C THR A 39 -13.58 4.42 -3.89
N ASP A 40 -13.89 4.10 -5.13
CA ASP A 40 -13.17 4.58 -6.33
C ASP A 40 -13.10 6.13 -6.45
N GLY A 41 -13.60 6.88 -5.48
CA GLY A 41 -13.54 8.34 -5.47
C GLY A 41 -14.32 9.01 -6.59
N ARG A 42 -14.74 8.28 -7.61
CA ARG A 42 -15.49 8.78 -8.76
C ARG A 42 -16.94 9.00 -8.38
N ILE A 43 -17.41 10.21 -8.58
CA ILE A 43 -18.84 10.54 -8.47
C ILE A 43 -19.41 10.52 -9.88
N PHE A 44 -20.24 9.54 -10.16
CA PHE A 44 -20.97 9.48 -11.42
C PHE A 44 -22.21 10.39 -11.32
N VAL A 45 -22.24 11.46 -12.11
CA VAL A 45 -23.39 12.37 -12.21
C VAL A 45 -24.15 12.05 -13.49
N LYS A 46 -25.40 11.59 -13.37
CA LYS A 46 -26.30 11.43 -14.51
C LYS A 46 -27.57 12.25 -14.23
N GLY A 47 -27.66 13.43 -14.82
CA GLY A 47 -28.70 14.42 -14.54
C GLY A 47 -28.64 14.88 -13.06
N ARG A 48 -29.75 14.76 -12.32
CA ARG A 48 -29.82 15.09 -10.88
C ARG A 48 -29.43 13.94 -9.95
N LYS A 49 -29.07 12.77 -10.49
CA LYS A 49 -28.69 11.59 -9.70
C LYS A 49 -27.17 11.49 -9.59
N THR A 50 -26.69 11.41 -8.36
CA THR A 50 -25.28 11.12 -8.04
C THR A 50 -25.15 9.68 -7.55
N LYS A 51 -24.25 8.89 -8.14
CA LYS A 51 -23.93 7.54 -7.68
C LYS A 51 -22.46 7.52 -7.23
N ARG A 52 -22.21 7.05 -6.02
CA ARG A 52 -20.83 6.80 -5.54
C ARG A 52 -20.28 5.54 -6.21
N GLY A 53 -18.98 5.50 -6.41
CA GLY A 53 -18.27 4.32 -6.89
C GLY A 53 -18.47 3.09 -5.97
N ILE A 54 -18.17 1.92 -6.49
CA ILE A 54 -18.29 0.66 -5.75
C ILE A 54 -17.32 0.70 -4.56
N ARG A 55 -17.81 0.29 -3.38
CA ARG A 55 -16.97 0.12 -2.20
C ARG A 55 -16.06 -1.09 -2.42
N LYS A 56 -14.77 -0.88 -2.24
CA LYS A 56 -13.73 -1.91 -2.27
C LYS A 56 -13.11 -2.03 -0.87
N ARG A 57 -12.40 -3.13 -0.63
CA ARG A 57 -11.72 -3.39 0.64
C ARG A 57 -10.39 -4.06 0.33
N ALA A 58 -9.29 -3.46 0.76
CA ALA A 58 -7.97 -4.07 0.73
C ALA A 58 -7.75 -4.89 2.00
N ASP A 59 -7.07 -6.02 1.87
CA ASP A 59 -6.78 -6.88 3.03
C ASP A 59 -5.84 -6.18 4.01
N ILE A 60 -4.72 -5.61 3.52
CA ILE A 60 -3.78 -4.85 4.35
C ILE A 60 -3.27 -3.63 3.59
N ILE A 61 -3.16 -2.50 4.28
CA ILE A 61 -2.41 -1.33 3.81
C ILE A 61 -1.33 -0.98 4.82
N LEU A 62 -0.10 -0.81 4.33
CA LEU A 62 1.05 -0.40 5.13
C LEU A 62 1.26 1.10 5.01
N TYR A 63 1.51 1.73 6.16
CA TYR A 63 1.75 3.17 6.28
C TYR A 63 3.14 3.43 6.87
N TYR A 64 3.95 4.26 6.22
CA TYR A 64 5.22 4.69 6.81
C TYR A 64 5.00 5.54 8.05
N LYS A 65 4.11 6.52 7.94
CA LYS A 65 3.53 7.31 9.05
C LYS A 65 2.03 7.48 8.83
N ALA A 66 1.33 7.98 9.82
CA ALA A 66 -0.09 8.27 9.68
C ALA A 66 -0.37 9.04 8.38
N ASN A 67 -1.29 8.52 7.55
CA ASN A 67 -1.69 9.09 6.27
C ASN A 67 -0.71 8.96 5.08
N ILE A 68 0.41 8.23 5.22
CA ILE A 68 1.35 7.97 4.13
C ILE A 68 1.32 6.47 3.80
N PRO A 69 0.39 6.01 2.97
CA PRO A 69 0.35 4.63 2.55
C PRO A 69 1.51 4.35 1.58
N VAL A 70 2.25 3.29 1.83
CA VAL A 70 3.43 2.92 1.02
C VAL A 70 3.26 1.60 0.29
N ALA A 71 2.44 0.69 0.81
CA ALA A 71 2.12 -0.56 0.14
C ALA A 71 0.69 -1.02 0.41
N VAL A 72 0.10 -1.73 -0.55
CA VAL A 72 -1.14 -2.49 -0.39
C VAL A 72 -0.87 -3.97 -0.62
N ILE A 73 -1.44 -4.84 0.22
CA ILE A 73 -1.24 -6.28 0.17
C ILE A 73 -2.59 -6.97 0.00
N GLU A 74 -2.68 -7.87 -0.97
CA GLU A 74 -3.80 -8.78 -1.20
C GLU A 74 -3.38 -10.21 -0.92
N ALA A 75 -4.13 -10.88 -0.09
CA ALA A 75 -3.92 -12.27 0.29
C ALA A 75 -4.80 -13.22 -0.53
N LYS A 76 -4.31 -14.44 -0.71
CA LYS A 76 -5.10 -15.58 -1.19
C LYS A 76 -4.83 -16.78 -0.30
N ASP A 77 -5.76 -17.74 -0.29
CA ASP A 77 -5.52 -19.01 0.37
C ASP A 77 -4.37 -19.78 -0.30
N ASN A 78 -3.82 -20.77 0.39
CA ASN A 78 -2.65 -21.50 -0.07
C ASN A 78 -2.95 -22.52 -1.21
N ASN A 79 -4.17 -22.52 -1.78
CA ASN A 79 -4.48 -23.25 -3.01
C ASN A 79 -4.17 -22.42 -4.26
N HIS A 80 -3.90 -21.12 -4.11
CA HIS A 80 -3.52 -20.20 -5.16
C HIS A 80 -2.00 -19.94 -5.15
N THR A 81 -1.48 -19.45 -6.26
CA THR A 81 -0.07 -18.98 -6.32
C THR A 81 0.09 -17.68 -5.52
N ALA A 82 1.31 -17.37 -5.06
CA ALA A 82 1.59 -16.14 -4.31
C ALA A 82 1.18 -14.88 -5.09
N GLY A 83 1.29 -14.88 -6.43
CA GLY A 83 0.91 -13.75 -7.28
C GLY A 83 -0.57 -13.68 -7.66
N ALA A 84 -1.43 -14.60 -7.22
CA ALA A 84 -2.83 -14.66 -7.67
C ALA A 84 -3.65 -13.39 -7.32
N GLY A 85 -3.30 -12.69 -6.22
CA GLY A 85 -3.92 -11.43 -5.80
C GLY A 85 -3.36 -10.18 -6.50
N MET A 86 -2.31 -10.28 -7.32
CA MET A 86 -1.56 -9.13 -7.82
C MET A 86 -2.39 -8.16 -8.64
N GLN A 87 -3.27 -8.65 -9.51
CA GLN A 87 -4.12 -7.77 -10.32
C GLN A 87 -5.04 -6.90 -9.43
N GLN A 88 -5.59 -7.48 -8.38
CA GLN A 88 -6.42 -6.77 -7.42
C GLN A 88 -5.60 -5.76 -6.59
N ALA A 89 -4.41 -6.16 -6.14
CA ALA A 89 -3.48 -5.28 -5.43
C ALA A 89 -3.08 -4.06 -6.28
N LEU A 90 -2.80 -4.26 -7.57
CA LEU A 90 -2.47 -3.18 -8.51
C LEU A 90 -3.62 -2.21 -8.73
N GLU A 91 -4.86 -2.71 -8.90
CA GLU A 91 -6.04 -1.84 -8.99
C GLU A 91 -6.20 -0.97 -7.74
N TYR A 92 -5.96 -1.54 -6.57
CA TYR A 92 -6.07 -0.81 -5.30
C TYR A 92 -4.92 0.18 -5.13
N ALA A 93 -3.70 -0.22 -5.51
CA ALA A 93 -2.55 0.68 -5.52
C ALA A 93 -2.76 1.89 -6.45
N GLU A 94 -3.40 1.68 -7.60
CA GLU A 94 -3.75 2.76 -8.53
C GLU A 94 -4.81 3.69 -7.94
N MET A 95 -5.89 3.15 -7.39
CA MET A 95 -6.98 3.94 -6.80
C MET A 95 -6.53 4.77 -5.60
N LEU A 96 -5.62 4.24 -4.79
CA LEU A 96 -5.13 4.87 -3.57
C LEU A 96 -3.83 5.65 -3.77
N ASP A 97 -3.29 5.68 -4.98
CA ASP A 97 -1.99 6.27 -5.33
C ASP A 97 -0.84 5.74 -4.46
N ILE A 98 -0.80 4.42 -4.29
CA ILE A 98 0.20 3.70 -3.49
C ILE A 98 1.31 3.20 -4.42
N PRO A 99 2.62 3.37 -4.07
CA PRO A 99 3.74 3.01 -4.93
C PRO A 99 3.95 1.51 -5.10
N VAL A 100 3.59 0.68 -4.09
CA VAL A 100 3.91 -0.74 -4.07
C VAL A 100 2.66 -1.58 -3.90
N ALA A 101 2.49 -2.55 -4.80
CA ALA A 101 1.46 -3.58 -4.72
C ALA A 101 2.10 -4.93 -4.35
N VAL A 102 1.47 -5.67 -3.44
CA VAL A 102 1.96 -6.96 -2.96
C VAL A 102 0.85 -7.99 -3.02
N ALA A 103 1.19 -9.20 -3.44
CA ALA A 103 0.33 -10.36 -3.34
C ALA A 103 1.02 -11.47 -2.54
N SER A 104 0.25 -12.26 -1.77
CA SER A 104 0.78 -13.37 -0.99
C SER A 104 -0.27 -14.49 -0.81
N ASN A 105 0.20 -15.73 -0.76
CA ASN A 105 -0.58 -16.90 -0.35
C ASN A 105 -0.05 -17.52 0.97
N GLY A 106 0.84 -16.79 1.66
CA GLY A 106 1.51 -17.23 2.87
C GLY A 106 2.74 -18.13 2.66
N ASP A 107 3.15 -18.43 1.42
CA ASP A 107 4.44 -19.10 1.12
C ASP A 107 5.55 -18.10 0.86
N GLY A 108 5.19 -16.91 0.40
CA GLY A 108 6.08 -15.80 0.08
C GLY A 108 5.29 -14.63 -0.45
N PHE A 109 5.98 -13.64 -0.94
CA PHE A 109 5.42 -12.42 -1.50
C PHE A 109 5.82 -12.25 -2.97
N VAL A 110 4.89 -11.75 -3.77
CA VAL A 110 5.17 -11.15 -5.07
C VAL A 110 4.97 -9.66 -4.90
N ILE A 111 5.99 -8.86 -5.18
CA ILE A 111 6.01 -7.41 -4.95
C ILE A 111 6.14 -6.72 -6.29
N GLN A 112 5.30 -5.75 -6.58
CA GLN A 112 5.37 -4.96 -7.80
C GLN A 112 5.48 -3.47 -7.49
N TYR A 113 6.52 -2.86 -8.05
CA TYR A 113 6.87 -1.46 -7.89
C TYR A 113 6.32 -0.64 -9.06
N ARG A 114 5.47 0.33 -8.77
CA ARG A 114 4.85 1.21 -9.78
C ARG A 114 5.80 2.35 -10.16
N ASN A 115 5.67 2.85 -11.42
CA ASN A 115 6.45 4.01 -11.92
C ASN A 115 7.95 3.91 -11.67
N ASN A 116 8.53 2.71 -11.82
CA ASN A 116 9.97 2.47 -11.66
C ASN A 116 10.54 2.92 -10.29
N CYS A 117 9.75 2.89 -9.23
CA CYS A 117 10.21 3.25 -7.89
C CYS A 117 11.03 2.14 -7.19
N GLY A 118 11.15 0.97 -7.79
CA GLY A 118 11.96 -0.14 -7.29
C GLY A 118 13.45 0.19 -7.16
N GLN A 119 14.19 -0.63 -6.45
CA GLN A 119 15.64 -0.54 -6.36
C GLN A 119 16.30 -0.79 -7.74
N ILE A 120 17.51 -0.31 -7.92
CA ILE A 120 18.26 -0.58 -9.16
C ILE A 120 18.80 -2.01 -9.11
N GLY A 121 18.38 -2.82 -10.07
CA GLY A 121 18.85 -4.20 -10.20
C GLY A 121 20.23 -4.30 -10.85
N ASN A 122 20.78 -5.51 -10.92
CA ASN A 122 22.10 -5.80 -11.50
C ASN A 122 22.24 -5.39 -12.99
N ASN A 123 21.13 -5.20 -13.68
CA ASN A 123 21.09 -4.74 -15.08
C ASN A 123 21.05 -3.21 -15.23
N GLY A 124 21.22 -2.46 -14.14
CA GLY A 124 21.17 -0.99 -14.12
C GLY A 124 19.77 -0.39 -14.32
N LYS A 125 18.70 -1.20 -14.28
CA LYS A 125 17.32 -0.74 -14.43
C LYS A 125 16.54 -0.92 -13.13
N PRO A 126 15.49 -0.12 -12.88
CA PRO A 126 14.62 -0.33 -11.74
C PRO A 126 13.96 -1.72 -11.77
N ILE A 127 13.94 -2.38 -10.61
CA ILE A 127 13.19 -3.61 -10.41
C ILE A 127 11.69 -3.25 -10.47
N VAL A 128 10.95 -3.94 -11.34
CA VAL A 128 9.49 -3.75 -11.46
C VAL A 128 8.75 -4.80 -10.65
N THR A 129 9.25 -6.04 -10.65
CA THR A 129 8.65 -7.17 -9.93
C THR A 129 9.74 -7.93 -9.20
N GLU A 130 9.46 -8.30 -7.96
CA GLU A 130 10.35 -9.05 -7.08
C GLU A 130 9.55 -10.17 -6.39
N ASN A 131 10.21 -11.32 -6.17
CA ASN A 131 9.68 -12.38 -5.31
C ASN A 131 10.50 -12.38 -4.02
N ALA A 132 9.83 -12.39 -2.89
CA ALA A 132 10.46 -12.44 -1.58
C ALA A 132 9.89 -13.60 -0.74
N ASP A 133 10.75 -14.24 0.02
CA ASP A 133 10.34 -15.21 1.03
C ASP A 133 9.70 -14.50 2.24
N LEU A 134 9.03 -15.26 3.11
CA LEU A 134 8.34 -14.68 4.26
C LEU A 134 9.28 -13.95 5.24
N ASP A 135 10.54 -14.32 5.32
CA ASP A 135 11.57 -13.73 6.18
C ASP A 135 12.32 -12.55 5.53
N HIS A 136 11.98 -12.20 4.29
CA HIS A 136 12.61 -11.12 3.52
C HIS A 136 11.61 -10.07 3.00
N PHE A 137 10.55 -9.79 3.77
CA PHE A 137 9.63 -8.72 3.42
C PHE A 137 10.32 -7.35 3.58
N PRO A 138 10.08 -6.36 2.68
CA PRO A 138 10.70 -5.04 2.76
C PRO A 138 10.42 -4.31 4.07
N THR A 139 11.45 -3.68 4.61
CA THR A 139 11.37 -2.84 5.81
C THR A 139 10.60 -1.54 5.58
N PRO A 140 10.15 -0.85 6.64
CA PRO A 140 9.52 0.48 6.51
C PRO A 140 10.38 1.49 5.75
N ASP A 141 11.70 1.50 5.99
CA ASP A 141 12.61 2.47 5.38
C ASP A 141 12.84 2.17 3.88
N GLU A 142 12.91 0.90 3.49
CA GLU A 142 12.99 0.51 2.07
C GLU A 142 11.74 0.94 1.30
N LEU A 143 10.55 0.72 1.87
CA LEU A 143 9.31 1.16 1.24
C LEU A 143 9.14 2.69 1.27
N TRP A 144 9.72 3.37 2.26
CA TRP A 144 9.80 4.82 2.26
C TRP A 144 10.68 5.36 1.14
N ASP A 145 11.82 4.70 0.87
CA ASP A 145 12.68 5.04 -0.27
C ASP A 145 11.95 4.86 -1.62
N ASN A 146 11.19 3.77 -1.76
CA ASN A 146 10.32 3.58 -2.93
C ASN A 146 9.27 4.69 -3.05
N TYR A 147 8.65 5.09 -1.93
CA TYR A 147 7.68 6.19 -1.90
C TYR A 147 8.31 7.52 -2.32
N LYS A 148 9.52 7.84 -1.85
CA LYS A 148 10.26 9.06 -2.26
C LYS A 148 10.50 9.07 -3.76
N LYS A 149 11.00 7.95 -4.33
CA LYS A 149 11.22 7.81 -5.77
C LYS A 149 9.93 7.95 -6.57
N TYR A 150 8.87 7.26 -6.15
CA TYR A 150 7.56 7.32 -6.79
C TYR A 150 7.02 8.75 -6.86
N ASN A 151 7.20 9.50 -5.80
CA ASN A 151 6.69 10.85 -5.64
C ASN A 151 7.69 11.95 -6.05
N LYS A 152 8.88 11.56 -6.54
CA LYS A 152 9.97 12.48 -6.94
C LYS A 152 10.37 13.44 -5.82
N LEU A 153 10.43 12.96 -4.58
CA LEU A 153 10.88 13.74 -3.43
C LEU A 153 12.41 13.72 -3.39
N GLU A 154 13.04 14.60 -4.18
CA GLU A 154 14.50 14.60 -4.40
C GLU A 154 15.28 15.27 -3.26
N THR A 155 14.62 16.12 -2.46
CA THR A 155 15.24 16.84 -1.36
C THR A 155 14.75 16.34 -0.01
N GLU A 156 15.62 16.40 1.01
CA GLU A 156 15.28 16.05 2.39
C GLU A 156 14.14 16.92 2.93
N LYS A 157 14.15 18.21 2.59
CA LYS A 157 13.08 19.15 2.94
C LYS A 157 11.72 18.75 2.32
N ALA A 158 11.71 18.25 1.08
CA ALA A 158 10.47 17.77 0.44
C ALA A 158 9.96 16.50 1.13
N ALA A 159 10.86 15.59 1.49
CA ALA A 159 10.52 14.39 2.25
C ALA A 159 9.95 14.74 3.64
N GLU A 160 10.61 15.63 4.40
CA GLU A 160 10.15 16.11 5.71
C GLU A 160 8.79 16.82 5.61
N THR A 161 8.60 17.68 4.61
CA THR A 161 7.31 18.37 4.39
C THR A 161 6.18 17.39 4.12
N SER A 162 6.45 16.30 3.39
CA SER A 162 5.48 15.24 3.14
C SER A 162 5.11 14.47 4.41
N LEU A 163 5.98 14.44 5.42
CA LEU A 163 5.75 13.81 6.71
C LEU A 163 5.02 14.73 7.70
N CYS A 164 4.85 16.02 7.41
CA CYS A 164 4.16 16.95 8.30
C CYS A 164 2.70 16.55 8.51
N PRO A 165 2.21 16.52 9.76
CA PRO A 165 0.82 16.25 10.04
C PRO A 165 -0.08 17.27 9.36
N TYR A 166 -1.22 16.83 8.82
CA TYR A 166 -2.24 17.77 8.37
C TYR A 166 -2.86 18.50 9.56
N PHE A 167 -3.07 19.80 9.41
CA PHE A 167 -3.89 20.53 10.35
C PHE A 167 -5.34 20.06 10.17
N PHE A 168 -5.92 19.52 11.24
CA PHE A 168 -7.35 19.22 11.30
C PHE A 168 -8.10 20.52 11.59
N ASP A 169 -9.31 20.65 11.07
CA ASP A 169 -10.18 21.72 11.52
C ASP A 169 -10.53 21.53 13.01
N ALA A 170 -11.00 22.60 13.67
CA ALA A 170 -11.39 22.55 15.08
C ALA A 170 -12.48 21.48 15.40
N ALA A 171 -13.12 20.92 14.38
CA ALA A 171 -14.12 19.86 14.49
C ALA A 171 -13.50 18.44 14.44
N GLY A 172 -12.17 18.31 14.32
CA GLY A 172 -11.46 17.01 14.32
C GLY A 172 -11.75 16.11 13.11
N ARG A 173 -12.24 16.69 12.01
CA ARG A 173 -12.57 15.90 10.81
C ARG A 173 -11.32 15.47 10.07
N THR A 174 -11.15 14.17 9.84
CA THR A 174 -10.06 13.64 9.02
C THR A 174 -10.40 13.75 7.53
N PRO A 175 -9.45 14.22 6.68
CA PRO A 175 -9.64 14.22 5.24
C PRO A 175 -9.91 12.81 4.72
N ARG A 176 -10.82 12.69 3.76
CA ARG A 176 -11.02 11.43 3.03
C ARG A 176 -9.79 11.13 2.18
N TYR A 177 -9.56 9.84 1.84
CA TYR A 177 -8.35 9.41 1.12
C TYR A 177 -8.08 10.24 -0.15
N TYR A 178 -9.09 10.57 -0.98
CA TYR A 178 -8.92 11.38 -2.17
C TYR A 178 -8.56 12.85 -1.87
N GLN A 179 -9.03 13.39 -0.74
CA GLN A 179 -8.61 14.71 -0.27
C GLN A 179 -7.15 14.68 0.19
N ARG A 180 -6.71 13.58 0.82
CA ARG A 180 -5.31 13.36 1.19
C ARG A 180 -4.41 13.31 -0.04
N ILE A 181 -4.80 12.54 -1.07
CA ILE A 181 -4.08 12.50 -2.36
C ILE A 181 -3.94 13.90 -2.94
N ALA A 182 -5.02 14.69 -2.96
CA ALA A 182 -4.99 16.06 -3.46
C ALA A 182 -4.06 16.97 -2.64
N ILE A 183 -4.10 16.88 -1.31
CA ILE A 183 -3.23 17.66 -0.41
C ILE A 183 -1.76 17.29 -0.66
N ILE A 184 -1.43 16.00 -0.72
CA ILE A 184 -0.07 15.53 -1.02
C ILE A 184 0.38 16.02 -2.39
N SER A 185 -0.48 15.96 -3.41
CA SER A 185 -0.17 16.44 -4.76
C SER A 185 0.15 17.95 -4.77
N VAL A 186 -0.63 18.76 -4.05
CA VAL A 186 -0.38 20.21 -3.94
C VAL A 186 0.93 20.50 -3.20
N GLN A 187 1.23 19.76 -2.13
CA GLN A 187 2.49 19.90 -1.39
C GLN A 187 3.70 19.60 -2.29
N ARG A 188 3.61 18.56 -3.13
CA ARG A 188 4.66 18.20 -4.11
C ARG A 188 4.93 19.34 -5.11
N HIS A 189 3.89 19.97 -5.66
CA HIS A 189 4.04 21.04 -6.66
C HIS A 189 4.55 22.38 -6.09
N ARG A 190 4.51 22.58 -4.78
CA ARG A 190 5.06 23.78 -4.13
C ARG A 190 6.55 23.68 -3.80
N LEU A 191 7.15 22.50 -3.98
CA LEU A 191 8.52 22.19 -3.57
C LEU A 191 9.47 21.97 -4.76
N VAL A 192 8.96 22.15 -6.00
CA VAL A 192 9.73 22.17 -7.25
C VAL A 192 10.09 23.59 -7.64
#